data_bb182c1df8c931b81e8d05d2a60a283b
#
_entry.id   bb182c1df8c931b81e8d05d2a60a283b
#
_cell.length_a   1.000
_cell.length_b   1.000
_cell.length_c   1.000
_cell.angle_alpha   90.00
_cell.angle_beta   90.00
_cell.angle_gamma   90.00
#
_symmetry.space_group_name_H-M   'P 1'
#
loop_
_entity.id
_entity.type
_entity.pdbx_description
1 polymer ?
#
loop_
_entity_poly.entity_id
_entity_poly.type
_entity_poly.pdbx_seq_one_letter_code
_entity_poly.pdbx_strand_id
1 'polypeptide(L)'
;MSGAARRVWGLMYRHLALYRRSWPRVLELMYWPVLQMLVWGFVTAWLAGVQNNTASVTAGVLLGGVLLWEVTLRSQMGFAISFLEEIWSRNLGHIFVAPLRPTELVAGLVAMSMLRTAIGVGPAILLAFLLYGFGIWTLGPVLVLYFAALLAMGWAVALGVTALILRHGAGAEALAWGVLFGLAPFSAVFYPVSVLPGWLQPISLAIPATHVFEGMRAALLDGRLAWDHLCFCA
;
A
#
# COMPACT_ATOMS: atom_id res chain seq x y z
N MET A 1 14.88 19.02 -18.98
CA MET A 1 13.72 18.82 -18.08
C MET A 1 12.73 19.95 -18.31
N SER A 2 11.44 19.64 -18.50
CA SER A 2 10.38 20.66 -18.58
C SER A 2 10.29 21.45 -17.26
N GLY A 3 9.76 22.71 -17.31
CA GLY A 3 9.58 23.51 -16.10
C GLY A 3 8.77 22.79 -15.00
N ALA A 4 7.76 21.99 -15.40
CA ALA A 4 6.95 21.16 -14.50
C ALA A 4 7.81 20.09 -13.81
N ALA A 5 8.63 19.35 -14.55
CA ALA A 5 9.49 18.32 -13.97
C ALA A 5 10.49 18.87 -12.95
N ARG A 6 11.02 20.09 -13.18
CA ARG A 6 11.90 20.75 -12.19
C ARG A 6 11.17 21.12 -10.90
N ARG A 7 9.90 21.57 -10.98
CA ARG A 7 9.10 21.91 -9.80
C ARG A 7 8.74 20.68 -8.98
N VAL A 8 8.30 19.59 -9.65
CA VAL A 8 8.04 18.30 -9.00
C VAL A 8 9.30 17.75 -8.33
N TRP A 9 10.44 17.80 -9.03
CA TRP A 9 11.73 17.36 -8.49
C TRP A 9 12.16 18.18 -7.27
N GLY A 10 11.95 19.51 -7.29
CA GLY A 10 12.22 20.39 -6.15
C GLY A 10 11.43 19.99 -4.90
N LEU A 11 10.14 19.63 -5.05
CA LEU A 11 9.30 19.15 -3.97
C LEU A 11 9.82 17.80 -3.43
N MET A 12 10.13 16.85 -4.33
CA MET A 12 10.71 15.56 -3.95
C MET A 12 12.05 15.72 -3.23
N TYR A 13 12.94 16.56 -3.76
CA TYR A 13 14.26 16.80 -3.17
C TYR A 13 14.16 17.35 -1.73
N ARG A 14 13.19 18.21 -1.48
CA ARG A 14 12.93 18.73 -0.13
C ARG A 14 12.59 17.60 0.84
N HIS A 15 11.65 16.71 0.49
CA HIS A 15 11.31 15.55 1.32
C HIS A 15 12.50 14.58 1.47
N LEU A 16 13.26 14.32 0.40
CA LEU A 16 14.46 13.49 0.44
C LEU A 16 15.53 14.06 1.39
N ALA A 17 15.72 15.39 1.40
CA ALA A 17 16.68 16.03 2.30
C ALA A 17 16.34 15.80 3.78
N LEU A 18 15.05 15.72 4.13
CA LEU A 18 14.60 15.37 5.48
C LEU A 18 15.00 13.94 5.86
N TYR A 19 14.87 12.97 4.92
CA TYR A 19 15.27 11.57 5.16
C TYR A 19 16.77 11.40 5.25
N ARG A 20 17.53 12.07 4.38
CA ARG A 20 19.00 12.02 4.40
C ARG A 20 19.59 12.50 5.73
N ARG A 21 18.92 13.46 6.39
CA ARG A 21 19.36 14.03 7.68
C ARG A 21 18.89 13.22 8.89
N SER A 22 17.89 12.32 8.72
CA SER A 22 17.26 11.60 9.82
C SER A 22 17.12 10.11 9.50
N TRP A 23 18.17 9.32 9.78
CA TRP A 23 18.15 7.86 9.62
C TRP A 23 17.02 7.15 10.41
N PRO A 24 16.58 7.65 11.62
CA PRO A 24 15.46 7.02 12.31
C PRO A 24 14.16 7.01 11.49
N ARG A 25 13.92 8.04 10.68
CA ARG A 25 12.75 8.08 9.78
C ARG A 25 12.78 6.99 8.71
N VAL A 26 13.97 6.64 8.21
CA VAL A 26 14.13 5.55 7.24
C VAL A 26 13.85 4.22 7.92
N LEU A 27 14.36 4.00 9.14
CA LEU A 27 14.05 2.80 9.92
C LEU A 27 12.57 2.67 10.24
N GLU A 28 11.89 3.75 10.58
CA GLU A 28 10.44 3.76 10.83
C GLU A 28 9.63 3.29 9.61
N LEU A 29 10.05 3.68 8.39
CA LEU A 29 9.40 3.21 7.16
C LEU A 29 9.50 1.69 6.98
N MET A 30 10.63 1.11 7.36
CA MET A 30 10.91 -0.33 7.22
C MET A 30 10.34 -1.14 8.38
N TYR A 31 10.27 -0.56 9.57
CA TYR A 31 9.93 -1.25 10.80
C TYR A 31 8.58 -1.97 10.75
N TRP A 32 7.51 -1.25 10.40
CA TRP A 32 6.17 -1.82 10.40
C TRP A 32 5.97 -2.94 9.38
N PRO A 33 6.35 -2.80 8.08
CA PRO A 33 6.22 -3.89 7.12
C PRO A 33 7.05 -5.13 7.50
N VAL A 34 8.25 -4.90 8.02
CA VAL A 34 9.12 -5.99 8.49
C VAL A 34 8.50 -6.69 9.70
N LEU A 35 7.98 -5.94 10.67
CA LEU A 35 7.30 -6.50 11.83
C LEU A 35 6.05 -7.30 11.44
N GLN A 36 5.21 -6.75 10.58
CA GLN A 36 4.05 -7.43 10.04
C GLN A 36 4.43 -8.74 9.34
N MET A 37 5.49 -8.68 8.51
CA MET A 37 5.98 -9.86 7.82
C MET A 37 6.50 -10.94 8.77
N LEU A 38 7.19 -10.56 9.85
CA LEU A 38 7.63 -11.50 10.88
C LEU A 38 6.44 -12.13 11.60
N VAL A 39 5.47 -11.33 12.05
CA VAL A 39 4.29 -11.82 12.78
C VAL A 39 3.51 -12.81 11.91
N TRP A 40 3.14 -12.41 10.69
CA TRP A 40 2.37 -13.27 9.80
C TRP A 40 3.18 -14.47 9.30
N GLY A 41 4.49 -14.32 9.15
CA GLY A 41 5.38 -15.42 8.82
C GLY A 41 5.43 -16.48 9.93
N PHE A 42 5.51 -16.08 11.20
CA PHE A 42 5.43 -17.02 12.32
C PHE A 42 4.04 -17.66 12.44
N VAL A 43 2.97 -16.89 12.20
CA VAL A 43 1.60 -17.45 12.17
C VAL A 43 1.48 -18.51 11.08
N THR A 44 1.98 -18.24 9.87
CA THR A 44 1.94 -19.22 8.78
C THR A 44 2.79 -20.45 9.06
N ALA A 45 3.98 -20.28 9.65
CA ALA A 45 4.84 -21.39 10.04
C ALA A 45 4.19 -22.27 11.14
N TRP A 46 3.52 -21.65 12.11
CA TRP A 46 2.75 -22.37 13.13
C TRP A 46 1.58 -23.13 12.53
N LEU A 47 0.79 -22.50 11.66
CA LEU A 47 -0.33 -23.18 10.97
C LEU A 47 0.15 -24.35 10.11
N ALA A 48 1.31 -24.21 9.47
CA ALA A 48 1.94 -25.27 8.69
C ALA A 48 2.31 -26.50 9.55
N GLY A 49 2.73 -26.27 10.79
CA GLY A 49 3.05 -27.34 11.74
C GLY A 49 1.80 -28.08 12.26
N VAL A 50 0.64 -27.43 12.27
CA VAL A 50 -0.63 -28.00 12.77
C VAL A 50 -1.40 -28.75 11.68
N GLN A 51 -1.31 -28.32 10.43
CA GLN A 51 -2.05 -28.88 9.31
C GLN A 51 -1.12 -29.64 8.35
N ASN A 52 -1.13 -30.96 8.38
CA ASN A 52 -0.36 -31.81 7.48
C ASN A 52 -0.74 -31.55 6.00
N ASN A 53 0.24 -31.17 5.16
CA ASN A 53 0.28 -31.15 3.68
C ASN A 53 -0.44 -30.03 2.90
N THR A 54 -1.42 -29.29 3.40
CA THR A 54 -2.02 -28.15 2.64
C THR A 54 -1.45 -26.80 3.07
N ALA A 55 -0.58 -26.83 4.05
CA ALA A 55 -0.07 -25.67 4.75
C ALA A 55 0.82 -24.73 3.91
N SER A 56 1.59 -25.24 2.95
CA SER A 56 2.54 -24.42 2.17
C SER A 56 1.82 -23.45 1.23
N VAL A 57 0.74 -23.88 0.61
CA VAL A 57 -0.03 -23.05 -0.32
C VAL A 57 -0.83 -21.99 0.43
N THR A 58 -1.46 -22.38 1.55
CA THR A 58 -2.19 -21.44 2.42
C THR A 58 -1.25 -20.38 3.01
N ALA A 59 -0.03 -20.79 3.39
CA ALA A 59 1.01 -19.88 3.85
C ALA A 59 1.38 -18.84 2.77
N GLY A 60 1.55 -19.27 1.51
CA GLY A 60 1.82 -18.39 0.39
C GLY A 60 0.72 -17.35 0.17
N VAL A 61 -0.54 -17.74 0.28
CA VAL A 61 -1.69 -16.84 0.13
C VAL A 61 -1.70 -15.78 1.25
N LEU A 62 -1.47 -16.18 2.50
CA LEU A 62 -1.44 -15.25 3.63
C LEU A 62 -0.27 -14.27 3.52
N LEU A 63 0.94 -14.75 3.23
CA LEU A 63 2.12 -13.90 3.08
C LEU A 63 1.99 -12.96 1.88
N GLY A 64 1.46 -13.44 0.76
CA GLY A 64 1.15 -12.63 -0.42
C GLY A 64 0.14 -11.54 -0.11
N GLY A 65 -0.94 -11.88 0.60
CA GLY A 65 -1.96 -10.93 1.05
C GLY A 65 -1.38 -9.83 1.92
N VAL A 66 -0.55 -10.19 2.91
CA VAL A 66 0.14 -9.22 3.78
C VAL A 66 1.03 -8.28 2.97
N LEU A 67 1.89 -8.82 2.10
CA LEU A 67 2.80 -8.01 1.29
C LEU A 67 2.05 -7.05 0.36
N LEU A 68 1.02 -7.53 -0.32
CA LEU A 68 0.22 -6.70 -1.22
C LEU A 68 -0.58 -5.66 -0.45
N TRP A 69 -1.11 -6.00 0.74
CA TRP A 69 -1.79 -5.04 1.60
C TRP A 69 -0.85 -3.93 2.10
N GLU A 70 0.39 -4.27 2.45
CA GLU A 70 1.41 -3.28 2.81
C GLU A 70 1.69 -2.28 1.68
N VAL A 71 1.59 -2.69 0.41
CA VAL A 71 1.71 -1.76 -0.72
C VAL A 71 0.61 -0.69 -0.66
N THR A 72 -0.64 -1.09 -0.43
CA THR A 72 -1.77 -0.15 -0.31
C THR A 72 -1.61 0.77 0.90
N LEU A 73 -1.28 0.20 2.06
CA LEU A 73 -1.04 0.98 3.29
C LEU A 73 0.08 2.00 3.10
N ARG A 74 1.22 1.58 2.55
CA ARG A 74 2.37 2.46 2.37
C ARG A 74 2.14 3.53 1.31
N SER A 75 1.42 3.22 0.24
CA SER A 75 1.09 4.20 -0.79
C SER A 75 0.17 5.29 -0.24
N GLN A 76 -0.86 4.93 0.49
CA GLN A 76 -1.79 5.87 1.10
C GLN A 76 -1.11 6.70 2.20
N MET A 77 -0.45 6.03 3.16
CA MET A 77 0.25 6.70 4.25
C MET A 77 1.39 7.59 3.74
N GLY A 78 2.16 7.10 2.76
CA GLY A 78 3.26 7.87 2.18
C GLY A 78 2.80 9.18 1.56
N PHE A 79 1.64 9.18 0.90
CA PHE A 79 1.02 10.38 0.35
C PHE A 79 0.48 11.29 1.46
N ALA A 80 -0.38 10.75 2.34
CA ALA A 80 -1.06 11.52 3.38
C ALA A 80 -0.07 12.16 4.38
N ILE A 81 0.94 11.40 4.82
CA ILE A 81 1.97 11.94 5.73
C ILE A 81 2.83 12.99 5.05
N SER A 82 3.19 12.82 3.76
CA SER A 82 3.92 13.86 3.04
C SER A 82 3.14 15.17 2.99
N PHE A 83 1.82 15.10 2.83
CA PHE A 83 0.96 16.27 2.88
C PHE A 83 0.84 16.85 4.30
N LEU A 84 0.68 16.01 5.32
CA LEU A 84 0.62 16.42 6.73
C LEU A 84 1.92 17.08 7.17
N GLU A 85 3.08 16.64 6.71
CA GLU A 85 4.38 17.27 6.97
C GLU A 85 4.40 18.74 6.48
N GLU A 86 3.71 19.06 5.38
CA GLU A 86 3.57 20.43 4.90
C GLU A 86 2.64 21.27 5.80
N ILE A 87 1.60 20.65 6.37
CA ILE A 87 0.71 21.30 7.34
C ILE A 87 1.48 21.57 8.65
N TRP A 88 2.12 20.55 9.22
CA TRP A 88 2.84 20.65 10.49
C TRP A 88 4.00 21.64 10.44
N SER A 89 4.67 21.71 9.27
CA SER A 89 5.73 22.70 9.04
C SER A 89 5.21 24.11 8.73
N ARG A 90 3.88 24.31 8.72
CA ARG A 90 3.21 25.57 8.33
C ARG A 90 3.63 26.09 6.95
N ASN A 91 4.00 25.19 6.04
CA ASN A 91 4.55 25.53 4.75
C ASN A 91 3.49 25.63 3.64
N LEU A 92 2.22 25.28 3.89
CA LEU A 92 1.16 25.33 2.89
C LEU A 92 1.01 26.71 2.26
N GLY A 93 1.13 27.79 3.06
CA GLY A 93 1.07 29.15 2.54
C GLY A 93 2.14 29.42 1.48
N HIS A 94 3.36 28.95 1.67
CA HIS A 94 4.45 29.09 0.71
C HIS A 94 4.23 28.24 -0.56
N ILE A 95 3.65 27.05 -0.40
CA ILE A 95 3.31 26.16 -1.53
C ILE A 95 2.23 26.81 -2.41
N PHE A 96 1.21 27.44 -1.82
CA PHE A 96 0.12 28.09 -2.57
C PHE A 96 0.52 29.40 -3.24
N VAL A 97 1.54 30.11 -2.72
CA VAL A 97 2.11 31.30 -3.37
C VAL A 97 3.13 30.92 -4.44
N ALA A 98 3.75 29.74 -4.36
CA ALA A 98 4.68 29.26 -5.35
C ALA A 98 3.99 29.00 -6.71
N PRO A 99 4.69 29.14 -7.86
CA PRO A 99 4.14 28.85 -9.17
C PRO A 99 3.99 27.33 -9.41
N LEU A 100 3.40 26.62 -8.45
CA LEU A 100 3.16 25.18 -8.44
C LEU A 100 1.69 24.90 -8.77
N ARG A 101 1.44 24.12 -9.81
CA ARG A 101 0.08 23.70 -10.14
C ARG A 101 -0.38 22.60 -9.18
N PRO A 102 -1.69 22.52 -8.84
CA PRO A 102 -2.20 21.45 -7.97
C PRO A 102 -1.85 20.03 -8.44
N THR A 103 -1.86 19.81 -9.76
CA THR A 103 -1.45 18.53 -10.37
C THR A 103 0.03 18.22 -10.17
N GLU A 104 0.89 19.24 -10.15
CA GLU A 104 2.33 19.07 -9.88
C GLU A 104 2.59 18.77 -8.40
N LEU A 105 1.80 19.35 -7.49
CA LEU A 105 1.82 19.02 -6.07
C LEU A 105 1.44 17.55 -5.87
N VAL A 106 0.30 17.11 -6.44
CA VAL A 106 -0.15 15.72 -6.38
C VAL A 106 0.90 14.78 -6.96
N ALA A 107 1.47 15.10 -8.13
CA ALA A 107 2.52 14.28 -8.75
C ALA A 107 3.76 14.15 -7.85
N GLY A 108 4.16 15.22 -7.16
CA GLY A 108 5.27 15.19 -6.21
C GLY A 108 4.99 14.31 -4.98
N LEU A 109 3.77 14.40 -4.44
CA LEU A 109 3.33 13.56 -3.32
C LEU A 109 3.23 12.08 -3.72
N VAL A 110 2.70 11.78 -4.92
CA VAL A 110 2.65 10.42 -5.49
C VAL A 110 4.07 9.87 -5.65
N ALA A 111 4.98 10.63 -6.25
CA ALA A 111 6.36 10.19 -6.45
C ALA A 111 7.09 9.94 -5.12
N MET A 112 6.85 10.79 -4.11
CA MET A 112 7.40 10.57 -2.77
C MET A 112 6.78 9.36 -2.09
N SER A 113 5.48 9.14 -2.25
CA SER A 113 4.77 7.95 -1.76
C SER A 113 5.32 6.66 -2.38
N MET A 114 5.59 6.64 -3.70
CA MET A 114 6.24 5.50 -4.37
C MET A 114 7.59 5.17 -3.75
N LEU A 115 8.41 6.19 -3.51
CA LEU A 115 9.71 5.99 -2.88
C LEU A 115 9.59 5.42 -1.46
N ARG A 116 8.69 5.97 -0.65
CA ARG A 116 8.41 5.47 0.72
C ARG A 116 7.92 4.03 0.69
N THR A 117 7.02 3.69 -0.25
CA THR A 117 6.51 2.32 -0.44
C THR A 117 7.65 1.38 -0.81
N ALA A 118 8.51 1.76 -1.75
CA ALA A 118 9.66 0.92 -2.15
C ALA A 118 10.63 0.67 -0.97
N ILE A 119 10.94 1.70 -0.19
CA ILE A 119 11.80 1.58 1.00
C ILE A 119 11.14 0.73 2.09
N GLY A 120 9.83 0.85 2.29
CA GLY A 120 9.13 0.11 3.33
C GLY A 120 8.87 -1.35 2.96
N VAL A 121 8.32 -1.61 1.77
CA VAL A 121 7.91 -2.95 1.34
C VAL A 121 9.10 -3.78 0.84
N GLY A 122 10.12 -3.15 0.26
CA GLY A 122 11.30 -3.86 -0.27
C GLY A 122 11.95 -4.82 0.74
N PRO A 123 12.32 -4.37 1.94
CA PRO A 123 12.86 -5.23 2.99
C PRO A 123 11.91 -6.33 3.44
N ALA A 124 10.59 -6.08 3.48
CA ALA A 124 9.59 -7.10 3.83
C ALA A 124 9.52 -8.21 2.77
N ILE A 125 9.59 -7.86 1.47
CA ILE A 125 9.67 -8.83 0.37
C ILE A 125 10.96 -9.66 0.49
N LEU A 126 12.08 -9.01 0.76
CA LEU A 126 13.35 -9.70 0.93
C LEU A 126 13.30 -10.68 2.12
N LEU A 127 12.72 -10.25 3.23
CA LEU A 127 12.54 -11.08 4.43
C LEU A 127 11.62 -12.27 4.16
N ALA A 128 10.51 -12.07 3.43
CA ALA A 128 9.61 -13.13 3.01
C ALA A 128 10.34 -14.22 2.21
N PHE A 129 11.21 -13.79 1.29
CA PHE A 129 12.01 -14.69 0.50
C PHE A 129 13.06 -15.44 1.34
N LEU A 130 13.82 -14.73 2.18
CA LEU A 130 14.93 -15.31 2.93
C LEU A 130 14.48 -16.24 4.07
N LEU A 131 13.44 -15.89 4.81
CA LEU A 131 13.02 -16.64 6.00
C LEU A 131 11.95 -17.69 5.69
N TYR A 132 11.06 -17.41 4.75
CA TYR A 132 9.90 -18.27 4.49
C TYR A 132 9.95 -18.91 3.10
N GLY A 133 10.98 -18.63 2.27
CA GLY A 133 11.08 -19.14 0.91
C GLY A 133 9.96 -18.63 -0.01
N PHE A 134 9.18 -17.63 0.41
CA PHE A 134 8.08 -17.09 -0.36
C PHE A 134 8.57 -16.01 -1.32
N GLY A 135 8.56 -16.33 -2.62
CA GLY A 135 8.87 -15.37 -3.68
C GLY A 135 7.61 -14.79 -4.27
N ILE A 136 7.29 -13.52 -4.03
CA ILE A 136 6.14 -12.83 -4.64
C ILE A 136 6.21 -12.85 -6.18
N TRP A 137 7.39 -13.09 -6.74
CA TRP A 137 7.66 -13.22 -8.17
C TRP A 137 6.94 -14.43 -8.82
N THR A 138 6.47 -15.39 -8.03
CA THR A 138 5.64 -16.52 -8.51
C THR A 138 4.35 -16.07 -9.16
N LEU A 139 3.88 -14.85 -8.85
CA LEU A 139 2.72 -14.23 -9.50
C LEU A 139 3.03 -13.77 -10.95
N GLY A 140 4.29 -13.80 -11.38
CA GLY A 140 4.68 -13.45 -12.74
C GLY A 140 4.42 -11.97 -13.11
N PRO A 141 4.19 -11.67 -14.40
CA PRO A 141 4.01 -10.28 -14.88
C PRO A 141 2.74 -9.60 -14.33
N VAL A 142 1.74 -10.37 -13.90
CA VAL A 142 0.49 -9.87 -13.30
C VAL A 142 0.76 -9.12 -12.00
N LEU A 143 1.86 -9.43 -11.32
CA LEU A 143 2.30 -8.72 -10.13
C LEU A 143 2.41 -7.20 -10.36
N VAL A 144 2.91 -6.78 -11.52
CA VAL A 144 3.05 -5.35 -11.86
C VAL A 144 1.68 -4.67 -11.90
N LEU A 145 0.69 -5.34 -12.48
CA LEU A 145 -0.68 -4.83 -12.56
C LEU A 145 -1.31 -4.74 -11.16
N TYR A 146 -1.13 -5.77 -10.33
CA TYR A 146 -1.59 -5.77 -8.95
C TYR A 146 -0.95 -4.65 -8.14
N PHE A 147 0.35 -4.46 -8.25
CA PHE A 147 1.04 -3.34 -7.60
C PHE A 147 0.49 -1.98 -8.08
N ALA A 148 0.31 -1.81 -9.38
CA ALA A 148 -0.22 -0.56 -9.94
C ALA A 148 -1.64 -0.27 -9.44
N ALA A 149 -2.53 -1.27 -9.43
CA ALA A 149 -3.90 -1.13 -8.93
C ALA A 149 -3.94 -0.78 -7.44
N LEU A 150 -3.13 -1.44 -6.62
CA LEU A 150 -3.06 -1.20 -5.17
C LEU A 150 -2.45 0.17 -4.84
N LEU A 151 -1.42 0.60 -5.59
CA LEU A 151 -0.84 1.93 -5.48
C LEU A 151 -1.89 3.00 -5.84
N ALA A 152 -2.59 2.82 -6.98
CA ALA A 152 -3.61 3.75 -7.43
C ALA A 152 -4.76 3.86 -6.42
N MET A 153 -5.24 2.74 -5.87
CA MET A 153 -6.25 2.74 -4.82
C MET A 153 -5.76 3.48 -3.56
N GLY A 154 -4.52 3.20 -3.11
CA GLY A 154 -3.94 3.89 -1.95
C GLY A 154 -3.87 5.40 -2.16
N TRP A 155 -3.48 5.87 -3.36
CA TRP A 155 -3.46 7.30 -3.68
C TRP A 155 -4.85 7.90 -3.80
N ALA A 156 -5.84 7.18 -4.34
CA ALA A 156 -7.22 7.65 -4.40
C ALA A 156 -7.79 7.88 -2.99
N VAL A 157 -7.57 6.93 -2.08
CA VAL A 157 -7.96 7.07 -0.66
C VAL A 157 -7.20 8.23 -0.02
N ALA A 158 -5.90 8.36 -0.26
CA ALA A 158 -5.08 9.45 0.28
C ALA A 158 -5.55 10.82 -0.18
N LEU A 159 -5.93 10.98 -1.45
CA LEU A 159 -6.50 12.21 -1.99
C LEU A 159 -7.80 12.58 -1.28
N GLY A 160 -8.70 11.61 -1.07
CA GLY A 160 -9.93 11.81 -0.32
C GLY A 160 -9.68 12.25 1.12
N VAL A 161 -8.78 11.57 1.82
CA VAL A 161 -8.35 11.92 3.19
C VAL A 161 -7.73 13.32 3.23
N THR A 162 -6.84 13.64 2.28
CA THR A 162 -6.21 14.96 2.18
C THR A 162 -7.24 16.08 1.97
N ALA A 163 -8.25 15.83 1.13
CA ALA A 163 -9.36 16.78 0.93
C ALA A 163 -10.16 17.01 2.22
N LEU A 164 -10.40 15.95 3.00
CA LEU A 164 -11.06 16.05 4.31
C LEU A 164 -10.21 16.83 5.32
N ILE A 165 -8.90 16.59 5.35
CA ILE A 165 -7.96 17.32 6.21
C ILE A 165 -7.94 18.80 5.85
N LEU A 166 -7.93 19.15 4.56
CA LEU A 166 -7.99 20.55 4.10
C LEU A 166 -9.29 21.24 4.51
N ARG A 167 -10.41 20.50 4.53
CA ARG A 167 -11.72 21.05 4.87
C ARG A 167 -11.95 21.19 6.38
N HIS A 168 -11.46 20.21 7.19
CA HIS A 168 -11.77 20.12 8.62
C HIS A 168 -10.56 20.43 9.52
N GLY A 169 -9.39 20.68 8.92
CA GLY A 169 -8.15 20.95 9.64
C GLY A 169 -7.48 19.71 10.22
N ALA A 170 -6.50 19.94 11.10
CA ALA A 170 -5.67 18.90 11.69
C ALA A 170 -6.44 17.84 12.51
N GLY A 171 -7.65 18.15 12.99
CA GLY A 171 -8.50 17.18 13.68
C GLY A 171 -8.90 15.96 12.83
N ALA A 172 -8.85 16.07 11.49
CA ALA A 172 -9.11 14.97 10.57
C ALA A 172 -7.88 14.08 10.32
N GLU A 173 -6.73 14.33 10.96
CA GLU A 173 -5.50 13.55 10.80
C GLU A 173 -5.70 12.06 11.11
N ALA A 174 -6.52 11.73 12.11
CA ALA A 174 -6.85 10.35 12.45
C ALA A 174 -7.44 9.55 11.27
N LEU A 175 -8.07 10.22 10.29
CA LEU A 175 -8.58 9.58 9.08
C LEU A 175 -7.47 9.04 8.19
N ALA A 176 -6.28 9.65 8.21
CA ALA A 176 -5.13 9.15 7.46
C ALA A 176 -4.76 7.71 7.90
N TRP A 177 -4.97 7.41 9.17
CA TRP A 177 -4.71 6.08 9.75
C TRP A 177 -5.94 5.18 9.69
N GLY A 178 -7.12 5.71 10.03
CA GLY A 178 -8.33 4.93 10.26
C GLY A 178 -8.98 4.37 9.01
N VAL A 179 -8.93 5.10 7.90
CA VAL A 179 -9.70 4.73 6.69
C VAL A 179 -9.27 3.38 6.12
N LEU A 180 -7.96 3.13 5.96
CA LEU A 180 -7.51 1.84 5.43
C LEU A 180 -7.67 0.69 6.42
N PHE A 181 -7.46 0.92 7.70
CA PHE A 181 -7.76 -0.11 8.70
C PHE A 181 -9.24 -0.46 8.72
N GLY A 182 -10.12 0.53 8.49
CA GLY A 182 -11.55 0.29 8.30
C GLY A 182 -11.88 -0.45 6.99
N LEU A 183 -11.11 -0.24 5.91
CA LEU A 183 -11.30 -0.92 4.63
C LEU A 183 -10.74 -2.34 4.61
N ALA A 184 -9.76 -2.68 5.44
CA ALA A 184 -9.10 -3.98 5.44
C ALA A 184 -10.09 -5.17 5.57
N PRO A 185 -11.07 -5.17 6.50
CA PRO A 185 -12.04 -6.25 6.60
C PRO A 185 -12.92 -6.40 5.36
N PHE A 186 -13.20 -5.31 4.67
CA PHE A 186 -14.05 -5.33 3.47
C PHE A 186 -13.28 -5.68 2.21
N SER A 187 -11.96 -5.51 2.21
CA SER A 187 -11.11 -5.81 1.04
C SER A 187 -10.75 -7.29 0.91
N ALA A 188 -11.24 -8.16 1.79
CA ALA A 188 -11.00 -9.60 1.75
C ALA A 188 -9.50 -9.97 1.66
N VAL A 189 -8.64 -9.24 2.38
CA VAL A 189 -7.17 -9.39 2.33
C VAL A 189 -6.72 -10.78 2.78
N PHE A 190 -7.25 -11.26 3.93
CA PHE A 190 -6.80 -12.48 4.61
C PHE A 190 -7.73 -13.69 4.40
N TYR A 191 -8.91 -13.50 3.82
CA TYR A 191 -9.94 -14.52 3.61
C TYR A 191 -10.66 -14.27 2.27
N PRO A 192 -11.25 -15.30 1.65
CA PRO A 192 -11.99 -15.11 0.42
C PRO A 192 -13.33 -14.39 0.67
N VAL A 193 -13.84 -13.70 -0.35
CA VAL A 193 -15.13 -12.98 -0.29
C VAL A 193 -16.28 -13.89 0.12
N SER A 194 -16.23 -15.17 -0.20
CA SER A 194 -17.26 -16.16 0.16
C SER A 194 -17.46 -16.36 1.65
N VAL A 195 -16.50 -16.00 2.49
CA VAL A 195 -16.59 -16.06 3.96
C VAL A 195 -17.41 -14.90 4.52
N LEU A 196 -17.53 -13.80 3.77
CA LEU A 196 -18.29 -12.63 4.19
C LEU A 196 -19.80 -12.91 4.18
N PRO A 197 -20.57 -12.30 5.10
CA PRO A 197 -22.03 -12.32 5.04
C PRO A 197 -22.54 -11.86 3.67
N GLY A 198 -23.61 -12.48 3.15
CA GLY A 198 -24.11 -12.22 1.79
C GLY A 198 -24.40 -10.76 1.47
N TRP A 199 -24.85 -9.95 2.46
CA TRP A 199 -25.08 -8.52 2.29
C TRP A 199 -23.79 -7.70 2.16
N LEU A 200 -22.66 -8.23 2.63
CA LEU A 200 -21.36 -7.55 2.62
C LEU A 200 -20.54 -7.87 1.35
N GLN A 201 -20.81 -9.03 0.71
CA GLN A 201 -20.10 -9.45 -0.50
C GLN A 201 -20.16 -8.42 -1.64
N PRO A 202 -21.33 -7.81 -1.96
CA PRO A 202 -21.39 -6.79 -3.01
C PRO A 202 -20.54 -5.54 -2.68
N ILE A 203 -20.48 -5.17 -1.40
CA ILE A 203 -19.67 -4.03 -0.95
C ILE A 203 -18.18 -4.36 -1.12
N SER A 204 -17.77 -5.56 -0.72
CA SER A 204 -16.41 -6.05 -0.90
C SER A 204 -16.01 -6.06 -2.37
N LEU A 205 -16.87 -6.60 -3.24
CA LEU A 205 -16.62 -6.64 -4.69
C LEU A 205 -16.59 -5.27 -5.37
N ALA A 206 -17.14 -4.23 -4.75
CA ALA A 206 -17.01 -2.86 -5.25
C ALA A 206 -15.62 -2.25 -4.97
N ILE A 207 -14.80 -2.88 -4.12
CA ILE A 207 -13.47 -2.40 -3.75
C ILE A 207 -12.42 -2.99 -4.71
N PRO A 208 -11.63 -2.16 -5.44
CA PRO A 208 -10.64 -2.66 -6.40
C PRO A 208 -9.60 -3.61 -5.79
N ALA A 209 -9.18 -3.37 -4.54
CA ALA A 209 -8.24 -4.25 -3.85
C ALA A 209 -8.76 -5.68 -3.69
N THR A 210 -10.07 -5.87 -3.52
CA THR A 210 -10.68 -7.21 -3.39
C THR A 210 -10.38 -8.08 -4.61
N HIS A 211 -10.47 -7.50 -5.80
CA HIS A 211 -10.17 -8.22 -7.05
C HIS A 211 -8.69 -8.60 -7.16
N VAL A 212 -7.80 -7.75 -6.64
CA VAL A 212 -6.36 -8.07 -6.57
C VAL A 212 -6.13 -9.28 -5.65
N PHE A 213 -6.76 -9.30 -4.47
CA PHE A 213 -6.58 -10.40 -3.51
C PHE A 213 -7.23 -11.70 -3.98
N GLU A 214 -8.41 -11.64 -4.61
CA GLU A 214 -9.04 -12.82 -5.22
C GLU A 214 -8.21 -13.33 -6.40
N GLY A 215 -7.73 -12.44 -7.27
CA GLY A 215 -6.84 -12.80 -8.38
C GLY A 215 -5.51 -13.41 -7.91
N MET A 216 -4.91 -12.88 -6.85
CA MET A 216 -3.72 -13.44 -6.23
C MET A 216 -4.00 -14.86 -5.69
N ARG A 217 -5.14 -15.05 -5.02
CA ARG A 217 -5.53 -16.38 -4.51
C ARG A 217 -5.70 -17.38 -5.64
N ALA A 218 -6.42 -17.01 -6.69
CA ALA A 218 -6.60 -17.87 -7.87
C ALA A 218 -5.25 -18.22 -8.52
N ALA A 219 -4.34 -17.27 -8.62
CA ALA A 219 -3.01 -17.52 -9.19
C ALA A 219 -2.16 -18.47 -8.33
N LEU A 220 -2.22 -18.35 -7.00
CA LEU A 220 -1.42 -19.17 -6.08
C LEU A 220 -2.03 -20.53 -5.78
N LEU A 221 -3.38 -20.64 -5.75
CA LEU A 221 -4.08 -21.88 -5.44
C LEU A 221 -4.29 -22.75 -6.69
N ASP A 222 -4.77 -22.14 -7.78
CA ASP A 222 -5.24 -22.84 -8.96
C ASP A 222 -4.22 -22.78 -10.12
N GLY A 223 -3.17 -21.96 -10.00
CA GLY A 223 -2.23 -21.69 -11.07
C GLY A 223 -2.86 -21.00 -12.28
N ARG A 224 -4.05 -20.42 -12.12
CA ARG A 224 -4.83 -19.79 -13.18
C ARG A 224 -4.79 -18.28 -13.06
N LEU A 225 -4.56 -17.61 -14.18
CA LEU A 225 -4.75 -16.16 -14.27
C LEU A 225 -6.26 -15.90 -14.37
N ALA A 226 -6.86 -15.34 -13.33
CA ALA A 226 -8.26 -14.97 -13.33
C ALA A 226 -8.43 -13.63 -14.08
N TRP A 227 -8.64 -13.73 -15.39
CA TRP A 227 -8.78 -12.56 -16.29
C TRP A 227 -9.94 -11.63 -15.89
N ASP A 228 -11.03 -12.19 -15.34
CA ASP A 228 -12.19 -11.41 -14.89
C ASP A 228 -11.81 -10.40 -13.80
N HIS A 229 -10.95 -10.81 -12.86
CA HIS A 229 -10.43 -9.91 -11.81
C HIS A 229 -9.42 -8.90 -12.35
N LEU A 230 -8.65 -9.26 -13.39
CA LEU A 230 -7.71 -8.36 -14.05
C LEU A 230 -8.41 -7.24 -14.81
N CYS A 231 -9.50 -7.56 -15.53
CA CYS A 231 -10.29 -6.55 -16.25
C CYS A 231 -10.91 -5.50 -15.33
N PHE A 232 -11.21 -5.85 -14.08
CA PHE A 232 -11.73 -4.88 -13.10
C PHE A 232 -10.64 -3.97 -12.53
N CYS A 233 -9.38 -4.43 -12.52
CA CYS A 233 -8.23 -3.66 -12.02
C CYS A 233 -7.65 -2.69 -13.06
N ALA A 234 -7.95 -2.86 -14.36
CA ALA A 234 -7.46 -2.04 -15.48
C ALA A 234 -8.38 -0.86 -15.76
#